data_ba08b114d382f7ce7f303f78bda9e725
#
_entry.id   ba08b114d382f7ce7f303f78bda9e725
#
_cell.length_a   1.000
_cell.length_b   1.000
_cell.length_c   1.000
_cell.angle_alpha   90.00
_cell.angle_beta   90.00
_cell.angle_gamma   90.00
#
_symmetry.space_group_name_H-M   'P 1'
#
loop_
_entity.id
_entity.type
_entity.pdbx_description
1 polymer ?
#
loop_
_entity_poly.entity_id
_entity_poly.type
_entity_poly.pdbx_seq_one_letter_code
_entity_poly.pdbx_strand_id
1 'polypeptide(L)'
;FTPPEHEGVDVVGSLKAMYEGNAKVFMCLGGNFLMAASDTEYTAKGIQNCDLTVQISTKLNRTHLITGKTALILPTIGRSEKDMKNGRPRHFTVENSMGRVKRSKGILKPASEAIMSEPEIIANLGHTLFGQEHPMNWKSLGEDYELIRKRIDQVAKGFNDTEERSKGAGYYLPNNVRELDFSMLPNGKAQFTINKLPEHTLAKDEYMLMTIRSHDQFNTTIYGLDDRYRGVYNARRVVFMNIDDMKAIGVNKLDIVDITSTYDGIVRTAHNFKIVPYNIPSGNLASYFPETNVLVPYNHFADKSKTPISKSVKVRLVKK
;
A
#
# COMPACT_ATOMS: atom_id res chain seq x y z
N PHE A 1 15.27 26.54 -4.36
CA PHE A 1 14.33 25.66 -5.05
C PHE A 1 12.94 26.30 -5.05
N THR A 2 12.38 26.50 -6.23
CA THR A 2 11.00 26.98 -6.40
C THR A 2 10.12 25.75 -6.71
N PRO A 3 9.17 25.42 -5.85
CA PRO A 3 8.28 24.29 -6.13
C PRO A 3 7.41 24.58 -7.35
N PRO A 4 6.91 23.54 -8.04
CA PRO A 4 5.94 23.72 -9.11
C PRO A 4 4.69 24.45 -8.61
N GLU A 5 4.07 25.25 -9.46
CA GLU A 5 2.83 25.95 -9.13
C GLU A 5 1.59 25.02 -9.02
N HIS A 6 1.68 23.85 -9.63
CA HIS A 6 0.61 22.84 -9.58
C HIS A 6 0.91 21.76 -8.54
N GLU A 7 -0.10 21.32 -7.85
CA GLU A 7 -0.02 20.19 -6.93
C GLU A 7 0.33 18.88 -7.68
N GLY A 8 0.99 17.97 -6.99
CA GLY A 8 1.17 16.59 -7.46
C GLY A 8 -0.18 15.85 -7.50
N VAL A 9 -0.13 14.58 -7.86
CA VAL A 9 -1.32 13.73 -7.94
C VAL A 9 -1.31 12.65 -6.86
N ASP A 10 -2.48 12.29 -6.37
CA ASP A 10 -2.68 11.12 -5.51
C ASP A 10 -2.56 9.81 -6.31
N VAL A 11 -2.78 8.66 -5.65
CA VAL A 11 -2.69 7.35 -6.32
C VAL A 11 -3.70 7.21 -7.45
N VAL A 12 -4.93 7.68 -7.28
CA VAL A 12 -5.99 7.64 -8.32
C VAL A 12 -5.60 8.49 -9.52
N GLY A 13 -5.13 9.71 -9.27
CA GLY A 13 -4.62 10.61 -10.29
C GLY A 13 -3.40 10.05 -11.01
N SER A 14 -2.50 9.39 -10.28
CA SER A 14 -1.32 8.72 -10.87
C SER A 14 -1.71 7.56 -11.79
N LEU A 15 -2.68 6.73 -11.38
CA LEU A 15 -3.20 5.64 -12.22
C LEU A 15 -3.79 6.18 -13.51
N LYS A 16 -4.59 7.24 -13.41
CA LYS A 16 -5.18 7.92 -14.57
C LYS A 16 -4.10 8.49 -15.49
N ALA A 17 -3.13 9.22 -14.94
CA ALA A 17 -2.05 9.81 -15.72
C ALA A 17 -1.19 8.76 -16.45
N MET A 18 -0.92 7.62 -15.82
CA MET A 18 -0.24 6.50 -16.48
C MET A 18 -1.10 5.88 -17.57
N TYR A 19 -2.38 5.64 -17.31
CA TYR A 19 -3.29 5.03 -18.28
C TYR A 19 -3.45 5.89 -19.53
N GLU A 20 -3.58 7.20 -19.36
CA GLU A 20 -3.72 8.18 -20.44
C GLU A 20 -2.38 8.49 -21.14
N GLY A 21 -1.26 7.94 -20.65
CA GLY A 21 0.07 8.16 -21.21
C GLY A 21 0.68 9.54 -20.87
N ASN A 22 0.12 10.24 -19.91
CA ASN A 22 0.64 11.53 -19.42
C ASN A 22 1.82 11.34 -18.46
N ALA A 23 1.85 10.26 -17.68
CA ALA A 23 3.01 9.86 -16.89
C ALA A 23 3.91 8.95 -17.72
N LYS A 24 5.16 9.36 -17.90
CA LYS A 24 6.15 8.66 -18.74
C LYS A 24 7.07 7.73 -17.95
N VAL A 25 7.30 8.04 -16.70
CA VAL A 25 8.19 7.29 -15.80
C VAL A 25 7.41 6.83 -14.59
N PHE A 26 7.43 5.53 -14.33
CA PHE A 26 6.93 4.94 -13.10
C PHE A 26 8.10 4.43 -12.27
N MET A 27 8.31 5.03 -11.09
CA MET A 27 9.35 4.61 -10.15
C MET A 27 8.70 4.05 -8.89
N CYS A 28 8.92 2.77 -8.61
CA CYS A 28 8.37 2.06 -7.47
C CYS A 28 9.50 1.68 -6.50
N LEU A 29 9.44 2.23 -5.29
CA LEU A 29 10.36 1.92 -4.21
C LEU A 29 9.69 0.98 -3.21
N GLY A 30 10.09 -0.28 -3.24
CA GLY A 30 9.47 -1.33 -2.45
C GLY A 30 8.03 -1.67 -2.88
N GLY A 31 7.38 -2.50 -2.09
CA GLY A 31 5.96 -2.84 -2.27
C GLY A 31 5.64 -3.71 -3.49
N ASN A 32 4.35 -3.96 -3.69
CA ASN A 32 3.78 -4.67 -4.82
C ASN A 32 2.63 -3.81 -5.36
N PHE A 33 2.97 -2.77 -6.10
CA PHE A 33 2.04 -1.70 -6.50
C PHE A 33 0.85 -2.24 -7.29
N LEU A 34 1.10 -3.13 -8.27
CA LEU A 34 0.05 -3.72 -9.09
C LEU A 34 -1.04 -4.40 -8.24
N MET A 35 -0.63 -5.10 -7.19
CA MET A 35 -1.57 -5.82 -6.33
C MET A 35 -2.13 -4.93 -5.21
N ALA A 36 -1.42 -3.89 -4.83
CA ALA A 36 -1.85 -2.96 -3.78
C ALA A 36 -2.87 -1.93 -4.30
N ALA A 37 -2.74 -1.51 -5.56
CA ALA A 37 -3.66 -0.56 -6.18
C ALA A 37 -5.00 -1.20 -6.52
N SER A 38 -6.05 -0.39 -6.59
CA SER A 38 -7.36 -0.79 -7.08
C SER A 38 -7.36 -1.03 -8.59
N ASP A 39 -8.38 -1.70 -9.10
CA ASP A 39 -8.60 -1.90 -10.54
C ASP A 39 -7.35 -2.47 -11.24
N THR A 40 -7.01 -3.71 -10.87
CA THR A 40 -5.74 -4.34 -11.23
C THR A 40 -5.46 -4.31 -12.73
N GLU A 41 -6.48 -4.49 -13.58
CA GLU A 41 -6.32 -4.47 -15.04
C GLU A 41 -6.04 -3.05 -15.56
N TYR A 42 -6.76 -2.06 -15.05
CA TYR A 42 -6.51 -0.66 -15.36
C TYR A 42 -5.12 -0.22 -14.91
N THR A 43 -4.73 -0.60 -13.70
CA THR A 43 -3.39 -0.35 -13.15
C THR A 43 -2.30 -1.00 -14.02
N ALA A 44 -2.49 -2.26 -14.42
CA ALA A 44 -1.53 -2.96 -15.27
C ALA A 44 -1.35 -2.23 -16.61
N LYS A 45 -2.45 -1.83 -17.25
CA LYS A 45 -2.40 -1.07 -18.49
C LYS A 45 -1.72 0.28 -18.34
N GLY A 46 -1.97 0.97 -17.24
CA GLY A 46 -1.29 2.24 -16.92
C GLY A 46 0.22 2.05 -16.81
N ILE A 47 0.69 1.04 -16.08
CA ILE A 47 2.13 0.73 -15.96
C ILE A 47 2.74 0.42 -17.35
N GLN A 48 2.06 -0.35 -18.19
CA GLN A 48 2.53 -0.70 -19.53
C GLN A 48 2.64 0.51 -20.46
N ASN A 49 1.85 1.55 -20.25
CA ASN A 49 1.89 2.77 -21.07
C ASN A 49 3.09 3.68 -20.73
N CYS A 50 3.79 3.44 -19.63
CA CYS A 50 4.98 4.20 -19.28
C CYS A 50 6.14 3.91 -20.23
N ASP A 51 6.96 4.91 -20.54
CA ASP A 51 8.17 4.73 -21.33
C ASP A 51 9.26 4.01 -20.52
N LEU A 52 9.34 4.30 -19.21
CA LEU A 52 10.28 3.68 -18.29
C LEU A 52 9.59 3.25 -16.99
N THR A 53 9.83 2.02 -16.58
CA THR A 53 9.50 1.54 -15.23
C THR A 53 10.76 1.20 -14.46
N VAL A 54 10.93 1.80 -13.27
CA VAL A 54 12.04 1.52 -12.36
C VAL A 54 11.46 0.89 -11.10
N GLN A 55 11.93 -0.30 -10.76
CA GLN A 55 11.45 -1.02 -9.58
C GLN A 55 12.62 -1.35 -8.67
N ILE A 56 12.62 -0.75 -7.48
CA ILE A 56 13.62 -0.96 -6.44
C ILE A 56 13.00 -1.89 -5.40
N SER A 57 13.51 -3.10 -5.23
CA SER A 57 12.83 -4.11 -4.42
C SER A 57 13.79 -5.13 -3.80
N THR A 58 13.42 -5.63 -2.62
CA THR A 58 14.14 -6.73 -1.95
C THR A 58 13.77 -8.10 -2.50
N LYS A 59 12.61 -8.24 -3.14
CA LYS A 59 12.08 -9.47 -3.75
C LYS A 59 11.30 -9.16 -5.00
N LEU A 60 11.33 -10.05 -5.97
CA LEU A 60 10.43 -10.01 -7.12
C LEU A 60 8.98 -10.26 -6.67
N ASN A 61 8.05 -9.56 -7.30
CA ASN A 61 6.63 -9.70 -7.09
C ASN A 61 5.87 -9.47 -8.41
N ARG A 62 4.54 -9.47 -8.39
CA ARG A 62 3.73 -9.37 -9.61
C ARG A 62 3.91 -8.06 -10.37
N THR A 63 4.26 -6.96 -9.70
CA THR A 63 4.52 -5.69 -10.40
C THR A 63 5.69 -5.80 -11.37
N HIS A 64 6.69 -6.65 -11.07
CA HIS A 64 7.85 -6.85 -11.94
C HIS A 64 7.52 -7.57 -13.26
N LEU A 65 6.37 -8.23 -13.33
CA LEU A 65 5.88 -8.91 -14.56
C LEU A 65 5.16 -7.95 -15.51
N ILE A 66 4.82 -6.76 -15.05
CA ILE A 66 4.09 -5.74 -15.81
C ILE A 66 4.99 -4.52 -15.89
N THR A 67 5.55 -4.27 -17.07
CA THR A 67 6.56 -3.22 -17.26
C THR A 67 6.16 -2.29 -18.39
N GLY A 68 6.73 -1.09 -18.38
CA GLY A 68 6.68 -0.15 -19.48
C GLY A 68 7.56 -0.62 -20.67
N LYS A 69 7.79 0.29 -21.62
CA LYS A 69 8.61 0.01 -22.82
C LYS A 69 10.05 -0.37 -22.44
N THR A 70 10.60 0.30 -21.44
CA THR A 70 11.89 -0.03 -20.84
C THR A 70 11.70 -0.33 -19.36
N ALA A 71 12.35 -1.38 -18.85
CA ALA A 71 12.26 -1.79 -17.46
C ALA A 71 13.63 -1.85 -16.81
N LEU A 72 13.73 -1.28 -15.61
CA LEU A 72 14.91 -1.38 -14.76
C LEU A 72 14.47 -1.96 -13.40
N ILE A 73 15.08 -3.07 -13.02
CA ILE A 73 14.84 -3.71 -11.73
C ILE A 73 16.14 -3.63 -10.93
N LEU A 74 16.12 -2.88 -9.82
CA LEU A 74 17.26 -2.67 -8.95
C LEU A 74 17.04 -3.44 -7.63
N PRO A 75 17.85 -4.45 -7.33
CA PRO A 75 17.81 -5.09 -6.03
C PRO A 75 18.30 -4.14 -4.94
N THR A 76 17.69 -4.20 -3.77
CA THR A 76 18.09 -3.42 -2.60
C THR A 76 18.18 -4.31 -1.35
N ILE A 77 19.01 -3.93 -0.40
CA ILE A 77 19.11 -4.63 0.87
C ILE A 77 17.82 -4.49 1.68
N GLY A 78 17.47 -5.55 2.39
CA GLY A 78 16.34 -5.56 3.32
C GLY A 78 16.71 -5.02 4.70
N ARG A 79 15.71 -4.67 5.51
CA ARG A 79 15.91 -4.14 6.88
C ARG A 79 16.55 -5.14 7.85
N SER A 80 16.50 -6.43 7.56
CA SER A 80 17.18 -7.47 8.34
C SER A 80 18.66 -7.61 8.03
N GLU A 81 19.12 -7.04 6.92
CA GLU A 81 20.50 -7.12 6.45
C GLU A 81 21.34 -5.95 6.95
N LYS A 82 22.63 -6.19 7.16
CA LYS A 82 23.60 -5.16 7.58
C LYS A 82 23.80 -4.16 6.44
N ASP A 83 23.58 -2.90 6.74
CA ASP A 83 23.92 -1.79 5.85
C ASP A 83 25.26 -1.21 6.30
N MET A 84 26.29 -1.43 5.51
CA MET A 84 27.67 -1.02 5.81
C MET A 84 28.18 -0.06 4.74
N LYS A 85 28.83 1.03 5.16
CA LYS A 85 29.52 1.97 4.26
C LYS A 85 30.82 2.41 4.87
N ASN A 86 31.91 2.30 4.11
CA ASN A 86 33.26 2.69 4.55
C ASN A 86 33.65 2.09 5.92
N GLY A 87 33.31 0.81 6.13
CA GLY A 87 33.58 0.09 7.38
C GLY A 87 32.67 0.45 8.56
N ARG A 88 31.69 1.36 8.38
CA ARG A 88 30.75 1.81 9.41
C ARG A 88 29.35 1.28 9.17
N PRO A 89 28.64 0.82 10.22
CA PRO A 89 27.25 0.42 10.09
C PRO A 89 26.35 1.65 10.00
N ARG A 90 25.45 1.64 9.02
CA ARG A 90 24.35 2.62 8.90
C ARG A 90 23.11 2.03 9.56
N HIS A 91 22.16 2.88 9.96
CA HIS A 91 20.88 2.45 10.53
C HIS A 91 19.78 3.40 10.09
N PHE A 92 18.57 2.85 10.06
CA PHE A 92 17.34 3.61 9.84
C PHE A 92 16.73 4.01 11.17
N THR A 93 15.90 5.04 11.15
CA THR A 93 14.89 5.26 12.17
C THR A 93 13.55 4.76 11.68
N VAL A 94 12.78 4.16 12.56
CA VAL A 94 11.45 3.62 12.26
C VAL A 94 10.47 4.09 13.31
N GLU A 95 9.28 4.44 12.85
CA GLU A 95 8.14 4.76 13.68
C GLU A 95 7.19 3.56 13.73
N ASN A 96 6.71 3.22 14.90
CA ASN A 96 5.65 2.22 15.04
C ASN A 96 4.26 2.88 15.06
N SER A 97 3.19 2.07 15.08
CA SER A 97 1.80 2.55 15.09
C SER A 97 1.42 3.40 16.31
N MET A 98 2.28 3.44 17.33
CA MET A 98 2.10 4.28 18.54
C MET A 98 2.86 5.60 18.46
N GLY A 99 3.49 5.91 17.33
CA GLY A 99 4.30 7.11 17.16
C GLY A 99 5.66 7.04 17.89
N ARG A 100 6.17 5.84 18.18
CA ARG A 100 7.47 5.67 18.81
C ARG A 100 8.55 5.49 17.76
N VAL A 101 9.51 6.41 17.74
CA VAL A 101 10.68 6.40 16.86
C VAL A 101 11.86 5.71 17.55
N LYS A 102 12.49 4.78 16.88
CA LYS A 102 13.71 4.11 17.35
C LYS A 102 14.62 3.69 16.20
N ARG A 103 15.87 3.36 16.50
CA ARG A 103 16.81 2.80 15.53
C ARG A 103 16.42 1.41 15.10
N SER A 104 16.64 1.15 13.82
CA SER A 104 16.53 -0.17 13.23
C SER A 104 17.78 -0.43 12.39
N LYS A 105 18.45 -1.54 12.67
CA LYS A 105 19.60 -2.01 11.87
C LYS A 105 19.53 -3.52 11.71
N GLY A 106 19.88 -3.99 10.54
CA GLY A 106 19.96 -5.41 10.24
C GLY A 106 21.20 -6.07 10.84
N ILE A 107 21.15 -7.38 10.95
CA ILE A 107 22.24 -8.20 11.49
C ILE A 107 22.68 -9.29 10.50
N LEU A 108 21.87 -9.58 9.48
CA LEU A 108 22.16 -10.61 8.49
C LEU A 108 23.17 -10.09 7.45
N LYS A 109 23.92 -11.00 6.84
CA LYS A 109 24.78 -10.68 5.71
C LYS A 109 23.89 -10.41 4.49
N PRO A 110 24.13 -9.32 3.73
CA PRO A 110 23.47 -9.10 2.45
C PRO A 110 23.73 -10.23 1.45
N ALA A 111 22.79 -10.45 0.54
CA ALA A 111 22.93 -11.47 -0.50
C ALA A 111 24.13 -11.20 -1.42
N SER A 112 24.52 -9.94 -1.60
CA SER A 112 25.70 -9.53 -2.34
C SER A 112 26.23 -8.19 -1.79
N GLU A 113 27.54 -7.99 -1.86
CA GLU A 113 28.19 -6.73 -1.50
C GLU A 113 27.91 -5.60 -2.50
N ALA A 114 27.48 -5.94 -3.71
CA ALA A 114 27.12 -4.97 -4.74
C ALA A 114 25.71 -4.37 -4.57
N ILE A 115 24.88 -4.94 -3.66
CA ILE A 115 23.52 -4.45 -3.44
C ILE A 115 23.57 -3.19 -2.57
N MET A 116 22.96 -2.12 -3.07
CA MET A 116 22.83 -0.85 -2.35
C MET A 116 21.53 -0.80 -1.54
N SER A 117 21.50 0.05 -0.53
CA SER A 117 20.28 0.40 0.19
C SER A 117 19.41 1.38 -0.59
N GLU A 118 18.12 1.45 -0.27
CA GLU A 118 17.18 2.40 -0.88
C GLU A 118 17.68 3.86 -0.79
N PRO A 119 18.11 4.39 0.38
CA PRO A 119 18.63 5.75 0.45
C PRO A 119 19.89 5.97 -0.40
N GLU A 120 20.75 4.98 -0.50
CA GLU A 120 21.97 5.09 -1.32
C GLU A 120 21.63 5.14 -2.82
N ILE A 121 20.65 4.32 -3.27
CA ILE A 121 20.17 4.35 -4.66
C ILE A 121 19.59 5.73 -4.99
N ILE A 122 18.76 6.28 -4.10
CA ILE A 122 18.15 7.61 -4.31
C ILE A 122 19.20 8.72 -4.24
N ALA A 123 20.16 8.63 -3.33
CA ALA A 123 21.24 9.60 -3.24
C ALA A 123 22.13 9.60 -4.50
N ASN A 124 22.46 8.43 -5.03
CA ASN A 124 23.19 8.30 -6.28
C ASN A 124 22.42 8.87 -7.48
N LEU A 125 21.12 8.61 -7.54
CA LEU A 125 20.23 9.19 -8.56
C LEU A 125 20.22 10.73 -8.45
N GLY A 126 20.04 11.27 -7.24
CA GLY A 126 20.05 12.71 -6.99
C GLY A 126 21.40 13.35 -7.38
N HIS A 127 22.50 12.70 -7.03
CA HIS A 127 23.85 13.16 -7.42
C HIS A 127 24.02 13.19 -8.95
N THR A 128 23.55 12.15 -9.63
CA THR A 128 23.65 12.06 -11.10
C THR A 128 22.80 13.11 -11.81
N LEU A 129 21.59 13.37 -11.31
CA LEU A 129 20.65 14.31 -11.91
C LEU A 129 21.01 15.78 -11.65
N PHE A 130 21.48 16.09 -10.44
CA PHE A 130 21.67 17.49 -10.02
C PHE A 130 23.15 17.94 -9.96
N GLY A 131 24.07 16.99 -10.08
CA GLY A 131 25.52 17.30 -10.04
C GLY A 131 26.07 17.57 -8.63
N GLN A 132 27.35 17.90 -8.57
CA GLN A 132 28.07 18.14 -7.31
C GLN A 132 27.79 19.52 -6.71
N GLU A 133 27.50 20.50 -7.55
CA GLU A 133 27.26 21.90 -7.16
C GLU A 133 25.87 22.13 -6.52
N HIS A 134 25.03 21.12 -6.50
CA HIS A 134 23.69 21.24 -5.90
C HIS A 134 23.80 21.47 -4.38
N PRO A 135 23.03 22.42 -3.79
CA PRO A 135 23.09 22.73 -2.34
C PRO A 135 22.86 21.53 -1.43
N MET A 136 22.14 20.54 -1.91
CA MET A 136 22.01 19.24 -1.27
C MET A 136 23.17 18.35 -1.74
N ASN A 137 24.11 18.06 -0.86
CA ASN A 137 25.16 17.09 -1.14
C ASN A 137 24.60 15.66 -1.11
N TRP A 138 24.00 15.25 -2.22
CA TRP A 138 23.34 13.93 -2.35
C TRP A 138 24.26 12.78 -2.02
N LYS A 139 25.51 12.82 -2.47
CA LYS A 139 26.49 11.76 -2.23
C LYS A 139 26.73 11.54 -0.73
N SER A 140 26.95 12.60 0.02
CA SER A 140 27.15 12.53 1.47
C SER A 140 25.93 11.98 2.20
N LEU A 141 24.70 12.29 1.74
CA LEU A 141 23.47 11.74 2.33
C LEU A 141 23.39 10.22 2.15
N GLY A 142 23.85 9.70 1.01
CA GLY A 142 23.91 8.25 0.78
C GLY A 142 25.01 7.56 1.59
N GLU A 143 26.07 8.25 1.94
CA GLU A 143 27.19 7.72 2.72
C GLU A 143 26.89 7.71 4.23
N ASP A 144 26.21 8.75 4.72
CA ASP A 144 25.91 8.91 6.15
C ASP A 144 24.45 9.36 6.39
N TYR A 145 23.62 8.45 6.93
CA TYR A 145 22.22 8.72 7.21
C TYR A 145 21.98 9.63 8.42
N GLU A 146 22.98 9.90 9.22
CA GLU A 146 22.88 10.94 10.26
C GLU A 146 22.60 12.31 9.64
N LEU A 147 23.20 12.59 8.48
CA LEU A 147 22.95 13.83 7.74
C LEU A 147 21.49 13.95 7.28
N ILE A 148 20.85 12.81 6.92
CA ILE A 148 19.42 12.79 6.57
C ILE A 148 18.58 13.09 7.81
N ARG A 149 18.87 12.45 8.95
CA ARG A 149 18.16 12.69 10.23
C ARG A 149 18.29 14.13 10.71
N LYS A 150 19.48 14.73 10.60
CA LYS A 150 19.69 16.16 10.91
C LYS A 150 18.80 17.07 10.05
N ARG A 151 18.55 16.73 8.79
CA ARG A 151 17.63 17.51 7.94
C ARG A 151 16.18 17.28 8.32
N ILE A 152 15.80 16.06 8.67
CA ILE A 152 14.45 15.76 9.22
C ILE A 152 14.21 16.59 10.47
N ASP A 153 15.18 16.65 11.38
CA ASP A 153 15.09 17.44 12.62
C ASP A 153 14.87 18.94 12.36
N GLN A 154 15.38 19.47 11.24
CA GLN A 154 15.21 20.86 10.86
C GLN A 154 13.82 21.19 10.30
N VAL A 155 13.12 20.24 9.69
CA VAL A 155 11.89 20.52 8.92
C VAL A 155 10.65 19.81 9.47
N ALA A 156 10.81 18.68 10.15
CA ALA A 156 9.68 17.87 10.59
C ALA A 156 9.34 18.15 12.06
N LYS A 157 8.11 18.64 12.32
CA LYS A 157 7.64 18.93 13.68
C LYS A 157 7.67 17.67 14.56
N GLY A 158 8.24 17.79 15.74
CA GLY A 158 8.36 16.71 16.72
C GLY A 158 9.63 15.87 16.58
N PHE A 159 10.34 16.03 15.47
CA PHE A 159 11.68 15.49 15.30
C PHE A 159 12.70 16.53 15.73
N ASN A 160 13.50 16.19 16.68
CA ASN A 160 14.61 17.01 17.18
C ASN A 160 15.61 16.09 17.87
N ASP A 161 16.87 16.27 17.58
CA ASP A 161 17.95 15.44 18.11
C ASP A 161 17.70 13.92 17.93
N THR A 162 17.16 13.58 16.74
CA THR A 162 16.72 12.22 16.39
C THR A 162 17.85 11.20 16.50
N GLU A 163 19.08 11.60 16.17
CA GLU A 163 20.25 10.72 16.27
C GLU A 163 20.44 10.21 17.71
N GLU A 164 20.37 11.06 18.71
CA GLU A 164 20.56 10.67 20.10
C GLU A 164 19.30 10.03 20.69
N ARG A 165 18.14 10.65 20.48
CA ARG A 165 16.87 10.21 21.06
C ARG A 165 16.38 8.86 20.55
N SER A 166 16.78 8.45 19.33
CA SER A 166 16.43 7.15 18.77
C SER A 166 17.22 5.98 19.34
N LYS A 167 18.25 6.24 20.16
CA LYS A 167 19.02 5.20 20.87
C LYS A 167 18.17 4.46 21.90
N GLY A 168 18.58 3.24 22.24
CA GLY A 168 17.93 2.42 23.25
C GLY A 168 16.43 2.21 22.99
N ALA A 169 15.62 2.70 23.92
CA ALA A 169 14.17 2.56 23.85
C ALA A 169 13.52 3.44 22.77
N GLY A 170 14.23 4.46 22.26
CA GLY A 170 13.65 5.46 21.36
C GLY A 170 12.78 6.49 22.08
N TYR A 171 12.04 7.29 21.32
CA TYR A 171 11.18 8.35 21.82
C TYR A 171 9.83 8.38 21.13
N TYR A 172 8.85 9.05 21.77
CA TYR A 172 7.54 9.27 21.17
C TYR A 172 7.46 10.61 20.46
N LEU A 173 6.87 10.63 19.27
CA LEU A 173 6.46 11.87 18.62
C LEU A 173 5.29 12.50 19.38
N PRO A 174 5.15 13.83 19.37
CA PRO A 174 3.98 14.49 19.91
C PRO A 174 2.68 13.94 19.29
N ASN A 175 1.68 13.72 20.14
CA ASN A 175 0.37 13.25 19.67
C ASN A 175 -0.71 13.85 20.55
N ASN A 176 -1.39 14.87 20.05
CA ASN A 176 -2.39 15.63 20.79
C ASN A 176 -3.52 14.75 21.34
N VAL A 177 -3.94 13.72 20.61
CA VAL A 177 -5.00 12.80 21.06
C VAL A 177 -4.52 11.95 22.24
N ARG A 178 -3.31 11.42 22.18
CA ARG A 178 -2.71 10.64 23.26
C ARG A 178 -2.49 11.50 24.52
N GLU A 179 -2.13 12.76 24.32
CA GLU A 179 -1.82 13.72 25.37
C GLU A 179 -3.09 14.46 25.88
N LEU A 180 -4.26 14.14 25.31
CA LEU A 180 -5.55 14.77 25.57
C LEU A 180 -5.50 16.29 25.37
N ASP A 181 -4.66 16.75 24.48
CA ASP A 181 -4.54 18.16 24.11
C ASP A 181 -5.48 18.50 22.93
N PHE A 182 -6.54 19.19 23.23
CA PHE A 182 -7.54 19.66 22.27
C PHE A 182 -7.41 21.17 21.97
N SER A 183 -6.34 21.82 22.42
CA SER A 183 -6.13 23.27 22.25
C SER A 183 -6.19 23.76 20.81
N MET A 184 -5.84 22.89 19.86
CA MET A 184 -5.88 23.16 18.42
C MET A 184 -7.29 23.08 17.81
N LEU A 185 -8.27 22.57 18.55
CA LEU A 185 -9.65 22.45 18.06
C LEU A 185 -10.48 23.67 18.44
N PRO A 186 -11.53 24.01 17.66
CA PRO A 186 -12.45 25.06 18.06
C PRO A 186 -13.00 24.80 19.47
N ASN A 187 -12.96 25.81 20.30
CA ASN A 187 -13.40 25.74 21.70
C ASN A 187 -12.59 24.78 22.61
N GLY A 188 -11.42 24.30 22.20
CA GLY A 188 -10.60 23.39 22.97
C GLY A 188 -11.26 22.06 23.33
N LYS A 189 -12.26 21.61 22.56
CA LYS A 189 -13.03 20.39 22.83
C LYS A 189 -13.10 19.50 21.59
N ALA A 190 -13.09 18.18 21.82
CA ALA A 190 -13.38 17.20 20.78
C ALA A 190 -14.79 17.43 20.22
N GLN A 191 -14.91 17.37 18.90
CA GLN A 191 -16.18 17.56 18.20
C GLN A 191 -16.62 16.26 17.53
N PHE A 192 -17.87 15.88 17.76
CA PHE A 192 -18.48 14.75 17.06
C PHE A 192 -19.05 15.21 15.72
N THR A 193 -18.74 14.48 14.66
CA THR A 193 -19.31 14.70 13.34
C THR A 193 -20.54 13.82 13.15
N ILE A 194 -21.65 14.42 12.79
CA ILE A 194 -22.88 13.69 12.44
C ILE A 194 -22.81 13.33 10.96
N ASN A 195 -22.79 12.04 10.66
CA ASN A 195 -22.81 11.53 9.29
C ASN A 195 -24.14 10.85 9.00
N LYS A 196 -24.67 11.05 7.80
CA LYS A 196 -25.82 10.28 7.33
C LYS A 196 -25.40 8.82 7.12
N LEU A 197 -26.26 7.89 7.52
CA LEU A 197 -26.06 6.49 7.18
C LEU A 197 -26.20 6.31 5.67
N PRO A 198 -25.28 5.58 5.01
CA PRO A 198 -25.41 5.29 3.60
C PRO A 198 -26.60 4.37 3.34
N GLU A 199 -27.36 4.64 2.29
CA GLU A 199 -28.41 3.74 1.82
C GLU A 199 -27.79 2.64 0.97
N HIS A 200 -27.94 1.40 1.39
CA HIS A 200 -27.50 0.21 0.66
C HIS A 200 -28.66 -0.42 -0.10
N THR A 201 -28.97 0.09 -1.27
CA THR A 201 -29.91 -0.54 -2.19
C THR A 201 -29.19 -1.60 -3.03
N LEU A 202 -29.61 -2.85 -2.88
CA LEU A 202 -29.13 -3.98 -3.66
C LEU A 202 -30.25 -4.51 -4.54
N ALA A 203 -29.98 -4.88 -5.78
CA ALA A 203 -30.87 -5.64 -6.61
C ALA A 203 -30.98 -7.09 -6.08
N LYS A 204 -31.96 -7.88 -6.57
CA LYS A 204 -32.26 -9.21 -6.07
C LYS A 204 -31.06 -10.18 -6.09
N ASP A 205 -30.14 -10.02 -7.03
CA ASP A 205 -28.98 -10.88 -7.25
C ASP A 205 -27.65 -10.17 -6.94
N GLU A 206 -27.73 -9.02 -6.25
CA GLU A 206 -26.56 -8.26 -5.84
C GLU A 206 -26.22 -8.49 -4.37
N TYR A 207 -24.93 -8.41 -4.09
CA TYR A 207 -24.33 -8.49 -2.76
C TYR A 207 -23.41 -7.31 -2.52
N MET A 208 -23.26 -6.94 -1.25
CA MET A 208 -22.26 -5.95 -0.84
C MET A 208 -20.97 -6.66 -0.42
N LEU A 209 -19.92 -6.51 -1.23
CA LEU A 209 -18.61 -7.10 -0.96
C LEU A 209 -17.72 -6.14 -0.17
N MET A 210 -17.15 -6.64 0.91
CA MET A 210 -16.07 -6.00 1.68
C MET A 210 -14.75 -6.73 1.45
N THR A 211 -13.72 -6.02 0.98
CA THR A 211 -12.37 -6.59 0.94
C THR A 211 -11.77 -6.64 2.35
N ILE A 212 -11.18 -7.76 2.73
CA ILE A 212 -10.59 -7.96 4.05
C ILE A 212 -9.18 -8.54 3.96
N ARG A 213 -8.39 -8.42 5.03
CA ARG A 213 -7.13 -9.16 5.18
C ARG A 213 -7.38 -10.51 5.87
N SER A 214 -6.54 -11.50 5.56
CA SER A 214 -6.44 -12.68 6.43
C SER A 214 -5.82 -12.30 7.78
N HIS A 215 -5.98 -13.14 8.81
CA HIS A 215 -5.50 -12.81 10.16
C HIS A 215 -3.99 -12.57 10.21
N ASP A 216 -3.23 -13.42 9.56
CA ASP A 216 -1.76 -13.31 9.57
C ASP A 216 -1.21 -12.49 8.38
N GLN A 217 -2.07 -11.71 7.72
CA GLN A 217 -1.67 -10.83 6.63
C GLN A 217 -1.06 -9.55 7.16
N PHE A 218 0.21 -9.37 6.86
CA PHE A 218 0.96 -8.18 7.21
C PHE A 218 1.03 -7.23 6.01
N ASN A 219 0.68 -5.96 6.24
CA ASN A 219 0.61 -4.96 5.19
C ASN A 219 -0.35 -5.38 4.05
N THR A 220 0.08 -5.34 2.80
CA THR A 220 -0.75 -5.62 1.62
C THR A 220 -0.54 -7.04 1.10
N THR A 221 0.69 -7.49 1.01
CA THR A 221 1.09 -8.65 0.22
C THR A 221 1.98 -9.65 0.95
N ILE A 222 2.16 -9.49 2.25
CA ILE A 222 2.89 -10.44 3.10
C ILE A 222 1.87 -11.28 3.84
N TYR A 223 1.63 -12.50 3.36
CA TYR A 223 0.64 -13.42 3.92
C TYR A 223 0.98 -14.88 3.57
N GLY A 224 0.48 -15.79 4.39
CA GLY A 224 0.40 -17.21 4.07
C GLY A 224 -0.88 -17.55 3.30
N LEU A 225 -1.04 -18.84 2.99
CA LEU A 225 -2.22 -19.37 2.31
C LEU A 225 -3.30 -19.83 3.29
N ASP A 226 -2.98 -19.83 4.57
CA ASP A 226 -3.88 -20.30 5.62
C ASP A 226 -4.42 -19.13 6.44
N ASP A 227 -5.71 -19.15 6.69
CA ASP A 227 -6.39 -18.35 7.70
C ASP A 227 -7.18 -19.28 8.61
N ARG A 228 -6.48 -19.86 9.60
CA ARG A 228 -7.04 -20.83 10.54
C ARG A 228 -8.22 -20.30 11.33
N TYR A 229 -8.28 -19.00 11.59
CA TYR A 229 -9.38 -18.35 12.32
C TYR A 229 -10.68 -18.30 11.54
N ARG A 230 -10.57 -18.36 10.19
CA ARG A 230 -11.74 -18.40 9.30
C ARG A 230 -11.92 -19.74 8.59
N GLY A 231 -11.14 -20.77 8.99
CA GLY A 231 -11.25 -22.12 8.41
C GLY A 231 -10.82 -22.18 6.94
N VAL A 232 -9.91 -21.34 6.51
CA VAL A 232 -9.35 -21.31 5.15
C VAL A 232 -7.95 -21.93 5.19
N TYR A 233 -7.73 -22.92 4.32
CA TYR A 233 -6.44 -23.61 4.19
C TYR A 233 -6.02 -23.68 2.73
N ASN A 234 -4.74 -23.40 2.50
CA ASN A 234 -4.10 -23.40 1.18
C ASN A 234 -4.91 -22.66 0.10
N ALA A 235 -5.48 -21.52 0.46
CA ALA A 235 -6.31 -20.72 -0.44
C ALA A 235 -6.30 -19.23 -0.12
N ARG A 236 -6.40 -18.43 -1.18
CA ARG A 236 -6.60 -16.98 -1.09
C ARG A 236 -7.83 -16.53 -1.86
N ARG A 237 -8.13 -17.19 -2.99
CA ARG A 237 -9.35 -16.90 -3.76
C ARG A 237 -10.54 -17.55 -3.09
N VAL A 238 -11.06 -16.90 -2.06
CA VAL A 238 -12.24 -17.33 -1.30
C VAL A 238 -13.22 -16.17 -1.17
N VAL A 239 -14.50 -16.49 -1.15
CA VAL A 239 -15.58 -15.56 -0.82
C VAL A 239 -16.38 -16.12 0.35
N PHE A 240 -16.43 -15.35 1.41
CA PHE A 240 -17.20 -15.65 2.62
C PHE A 240 -18.65 -15.24 2.39
N MET A 241 -19.58 -16.14 2.67
CA MET A 241 -21.00 -15.96 2.40
C MET A 241 -21.86 -16.49 3.53
N ASN A 242 -23.00 -15.83 3.77
CA ASN A 242 -24.00 -16.31 4.69
C ASN A 242 -24.60 -17.64 4.21
N ILE A 243 -24.87 -18.57 5.13
CA ILE A 243 -25.34 -19.92 4.78
C ILE A 243 -26.74 -19.92 4.16
N ASP A 244 -27.60 -18.98 4.54
CA ASP A 244 -28.96 -18.90 3.98
C ASP A 244 -28.91 -18.27 2.56
N ASP A 245 -28.02 -17.32 2.32
CA ASP A 245 -27.76 -16.81 0.97
C ASP A 245 -27.20 -17.93 0.06
N MET A 246 -26.32 -18.78 0.58
CA MET A 246 -25.81 -19.94 -0.16
C MET A 246 -26.94 -20.89 -0.59
N LYS A 247 -27.85 -21.19 0.33
CA LYS A 247 -29.04 -22.03 0.03
C LYS A 247 -29.94 -21.38 -1.01
N ALA A 248 -30.16 -20.06 -0.89
CA ALA A 248 -31.04 -19.31 -1.78
C ALA A 248 -30.56 -19.32 -3.25
N ILE A 249 -29.24 -19.34 -3.48
CA ILE A 249 -28.68 -19.40 -4.84
C ILE A 249 -28.17 -20.81 -5.25
N GLY A 250 -28.39 -21.82 -4.40
CA GLY A 250 -28.06 -23.21 -4.71
C GLY A 250 -26.56 -23.48 -4.84
N VAL A 251 -25.72 -22.90 -3.97
CA VAL A 251 -24.29 -23.16 -3.90
C VAL A 251 -23.88 -23.83 -2.60
N ASN A 252 -22.81 -24.62 -2.65
CA ASN A 252 -22.27 -25.36 -1.52
C ASN A 252 -20.88 -24.82 -1.14
N LYS A 253 -20.41 -25.23 0.03
CA LYS A 253 -19.03 -24.99 0.46
C LYS A 253 -18.05 -25.52 -0.59
N LEU A 254 -17.07 -24.69 -0.95
CA LEU A 254 -16.01 -24.92 -1.95
C LEU A 254 -16.48 -24.92 -3.41
N ASP A 255 -17.76 -24.69 -3.70
CA ASP A 255 -18.18 -24.41 -5.08
C ASP A 255 -17.38 -23.21 -5.62
N ILE A 256 -17.09 -23.27 -6.91
CA ILE A 256 -16.33 -22.24 -7.61
C ILE A 256 -17.28 -21.25 -8.25
N VAL A 257 -17.05 -19.99 -7.99
CA VAL A 257 -17.78 -18.87 -8.58
C VAL A 257 -16.81 -17.83 -9.16
N ASP A 258 -17.29 -17.09 -10.14
CA ASP A 258 -16.71 -15.81 -10.51
C ASP A 258 -17.47 -14.69 -9.81
N ILE A 259 -16.77 -13.64 -9.40
CA ILE A 259 -17.35 -12.46 -8.77
C ILE A 259 -17.26 -11.32 -9.78
N THR A 260 -18.38 -10.68 -10.07
CA THR A 260 -18.42 -9.54 -11.01
C THR A 260 -18.85 -8.27 -10.31
N SER A 261 -18.23 -7.14 -10.64
CA SER A 261 -18.69 -5.80 -10.27
C SER A 261 -18.93 -4.96 -11.52
N THR A 262 -19.93 -4.10 -11.46
CA THR A 262 -20.20 -3.16 -12.55
C THR A 262 -20.21 -1.75 -11.98
N TYR A 263 -19.41 -0.88 -12.54
CA TYR A 263 -19.36 0.53 -12.17
C TYR A 263 -19.10 1.37 -13.43
N ASP A 264 -19.91 2.39 -13.63
CA ASP A 264 -19.81 3.29 -14.79
C ASP A 264 -19.82 2.55 -16.14
N GLY A 265 -20.69 1.53 -16.25
CA GLY A 265 -20.83 0.69 -17.44
C GLY A 265 -19.70 -0.33 -17.66
N ILE A 266 -18.67 -0.32 -16.84
CA ILE A 266 -17.51 -1.24 -16.95
C ILE A 266 -17.71 -2.44 -16.02
N VAL A 267 -17.68 -3.64 -16.60
CA VAL A 267 -17.74 -4.91 -15.87
C VAL A 267 -16.31 -5.37 -15.53
N ARG A 268 -16.10 -5.73 -14.28
CA ARG A 268 -14.85 -6.30 -13.75
C ARG A 268 -15.12 -7.68 -13.17
N THR A 269 -14.23 -8.61 -13.41
CA THR A 269 -14.41 -10.01 -12.99
C THR A 269 -13.22 -10.54 -12.21
N ALA A 270 -13.50 -11.09 -11.05
CA ALA A 270 -12.54 -11.87 -10.26
C ALA A 270 -12.87 -13.36 -10.41
N HIS A 271 -11.96 -14.12 -11.01
CA HIS A 271 -12.21 -15.50 -11.42
C HIS A 271 -11.83 -16.53 -10.37
N ASN A 272 -12.63 -17.63 -10.31
CA ASN A 272 -12.34 -18.87 -9.60
C ASN A 272 -12.20 -18.69 -8.07
N PHE A 273 -13.21 -18.12 -7.45
CA PHE A 273 -13.30 -17.99 -5.99
C PHE A 273 -14.08 -19.15 -5.38
N LYS A 274 -13.56 -19.74 -4.29
CA LYS A 274 -14.21 -20.80 -3.54
C LYS A 274 -15.17 -20.19 -2.53
N ILE A 275 -16.40 -20.71 -2.45
CA ILE A 275 -17.37 -20.31 -1.44
C ILE A 275 -16.99 -20.88 -0.08
N VAL A 276 -16.98 -20.02 0.93
CA VAL A 276 -16.73 -20.37 2.33
C VAL A 276 -17.92 -19.89 3.17
N PRO A 277 -18.70 -20.80 3.78
CA PRO A 277 -19.78 -20.39 4.69
C PRO A 277 -19.20 -19.64 5.88
N TYR A 278 -19.81 -18.50 6.20
CA TYR A 278 -19.33 -17.65 7.29
C TYR A 278 -20.49 -16.91 7.96
N ASN A 279 -20.35 -16.62 9.25
CA ASN A 279 -21.37 -15.90 10.01
C ASN A 279 -21.27 -14.39 9.74
N ILE A 280 -21.86 -13.97 8.63
CA ILE A 280 -22.01 -12.56 8.21
C ILE A 280 -23.48 -12.30 7.89
N PRO A 281 -23.97 -11.06 7.98
CA PRO A 281 -25.35 -10.72 7.62
C PRO A 281 -25.67 -11.07 6.17
N SER A 282 -26.89 -11.54 5.92
CA SER A 282 -27.41 -11.81 4.57
C SER A 282 -27.26 -10.60 3.64
N GLY A 283 -27.02 -10.84 2.37
CA GLY A 283 -26.73 -9.81 1.35
C GLY A 283 -25.29 -9.26 1.38
N ASN A 284 -24.45 -9.73 2.32
CA ASN A 284 -23.06 -9.28 2.42
C ASN A 284 -22.09 -10.41 2.09
N LEU A 285 -20.98 -10.03 1.47
CA LEU A 285 -19.86 -10.92 1.18
C LEU A 285 -18.57 -10.30 1.73
N ALA A 286 -17.60 -11.16 2.05
CA ALA A 286 -16.25 -10.73 2.32
C ALA A 286 -15.25 -11.55 1.51
N SER A 287 -14.16 -10.95 1.09
CA SER A 287 -13.12 -11.67 0.36
C SER A 287 -11.75 -11.03 0.58
N TYR A 288 -10.69 -11.81 0.38
CA TYR A 288 -9.36 -11.34 0.68
C TYR A 288 -8.86 -10.28 -0.31
N PHE A 289 -8.27 -9.27 0.26
CA PHE A 289 -7.41 -8.30 -0.37
C PHE A 289 -5.96 -8.85 -0.41
N PRO A 290 -5.19 -8.79 -1.49
CA PRO A 290 -5.46 -8.01 -2.70
C PRO A 290 -6.17 -8.77 -3.84
N GLU A 291 -6.57 -10.02 -3.65
CA GLU A 291 -7.11 -10.86 -4.73
C GLU A 291 -8.38 -10.28 -5.37
N THR A 292 -9.15 -9.51 -4.60
CA THR A 292 -10.39 -8.85 -5.08
C THR A 292 -10.19 -7.39 -5.50
N ASN A 293 -8.97 -6.87 -5.55
CA ASN A 293 -8.72 -5.49 -6.01
C ASN A 293 -9.14 -5.25 -7.46
N VAL A 294 -9.17 -6.28 -8.27
CA VAL A 294 -9.68 -6.22 -9.65
C VAL A 294 -11.14 -5.74 -9.71
N LEU A 295 -11.93 -5.98 -8.66
CA LEU A 295 -13.34 -5.59 -8.58
C LEU A 295 -13.55 -4.14 -8.12
N VAL A 296 -12.52 -3.48 -7.60
CA VAL A 296 -12.61 -2.14 -7.02
C VAL A 296 -12.27 -1.10 -8.10
N PRO A 297 -13.24 -0.33 -8.60
CA PRO A 297 -12.97 0.65 -9.65
C PRO A 297 -12.02 1.75 -9.18
N TYR A 298 -11.05 2.12 -10.00
CA TYR A 298 -10.11 3.20 -9.67
C TYR A 298 -10.81 4.56 -9.52
N ASN A 299 -11.89 4.78 -10.27
CA ASN A 299 -12.65 6.02 -10.31
C ASN A 299 -13.84 6.07 -9.34
N HIS A 300 -13.99 5.06 -8.47
CA HIS A 300 -14.96 5.04 -7.37
C HIS A 300 -14.23 5.20 -6.03
N PHE A 301 -14.14 6.42 -5.56
CA PHE A 301 -13.37 6.80 -4.37
C PHE A 301 -14.10 7.84 -3.51
N ALA A 302 -13.67 7.99 -2.27
CA ALA A 302 -14.17 8.99 -1.34
C ALA A 302 -13.71 10.40 -1.75
N ASP A 303 -14.62 11.37 -1.73
CA ASP A 303 -14.43 12.72 -2.31
C ASP A 303 -13.18 13.44 -1.82
N LYS A 304 -12.92 13.42 -0.51
CA LYS A 304 -11.80 14.15 0.09
C LYS A 304 -10.50 13.36 0.11
N SER A 305 -10.56 12.10 0.56
CA SER A 305 -9.36 11.28 0.75
C SER A 305 -8.87 10.61 -0.52
N LYS A 306 -9.68 10.60 -1.59
CA LYS A 306 -9.43 9.84 -2.83
C LYS A 306 -9.16 8.35 -2.60
N THR A 307 -9.61 7.82 -1.46
CA THR A 307 -9.47 6.40 -1.13
C THR A 307 -10.48 5.59 -1.92
N PRO A 308 -10.06 4.59 -2.74
CA PRO A 308 -10.99 3.73 -3.46
C PRO A 308 -11.96 3.01 -2.53
N ILE A 309 -13.23 2.92 -2.95
CA ILE A 309 -14.31 2.32 -2.17
C ILE A 309 -14.20 0.79 -2.21
N SER A 310 -13.33 0.23 -1.37
CA SER A 310 -13.04 -1.20 -1.32
C SER A 310 -13.84 -1.97 -0.27
N LYS A 311 -14.65 -1.26 0.54
CA LYS A 311 -15.44 -1.85 1.63
C LYS A 311 -16.93 -1.93 1.32
N SER A 312 -17.34 -1.43 0.18
CA SER A 312 -18.74 -1.37 -0.23
C SER A 312 -18.84 -1.52 -1.75
N VAL A 313 -18.38 -2.67 -2.28
CA VAL A 313 -18.39 -2.97 -3.70
C VAL A 313 -19.64 -3.81 -4.02
N LYS A 314 -20.52 -3.30 -4.88
CA LYS A 314 -21.67 -4.09 -5.37
C LYS A 314 -21.19 -5.16 -6.34
N VAL A 315 -21.56 -6.40 -6.09
CA VAL A 315 -21.12 -7.55 -6.88
C VAL A 315 -22.23 -8.54 -7.14
N ARG A 316 -22.05 -9.35 -8.18
CA ARG A 316 -22.84 -10.56 -8.46
C ARG A 316 -21.94 -11.78 -8.47
N LEU A 317 -22.51 -12.94 -8.16
CA LEU A 317 -21.85 -14.22 -8.24
C LEU A 317 -22.31 -14.98 -9.48
N VAL A 318 -21.37 -15.55 -10.22
CA VAL A 318 -21.63 -16.40 -11.37
C VAL A 318 -21.09 -17.79 -11.05
N LYS A 319 -21.99 -18.77 -10.90
CA LYS A 319 -21.62 -20.16 -10.65
C LYS A 319 -20.96 -20.77 -11.91
N LYS A 320 -19.90 -21.54 -11.69
CA LYS A 320 -19.25 -22.34 -12.75
C LYS A 320 -19.68 -23.77 -12.76
#